data_b939f2dc0256e455156a116e6b60bcd0
#
_entry.id   b939f2dc0256e455156a116e6b60bcd0
#
_cell.length_a   1.000
_cell.length_b   1.000
_cell.length_c   1.000
_cell.angle_alpha   90.00
_cell.angle_beta   90.00
_cell.angle_gamma   90.00
#
_symmetry.space_group_name_H-M   'P 1'
#
loop_
_entity.id
_entity.type
_entity.pdbx_description
1 polymer ?
#
loop_
_entity_poly.entity_id
_entity_poly.type
_entity_poly.pdbx_seq_one_letter_code
_entity_poly.pdbx_strand_id
1 'polypeptide(L)'
;MNVYQGKSVFGGIAIGHLCVYQKGEQQVTRQKIEDVEAEVKRFQVAREAAQAQLGELYDKAVKEVGEANAAIFEMHQMLLEDEDYQDSVENIIRTQQVNAEYATAVTSDHFSSMFAEMDDDYMKERAADIRDISERVIANLNGENKSKVVTDEPVIILADDLAPSETVQLEKDKVLSFVTVHGSVNSHTAILARTMGIPALVSTEMELTQDLDGKLAVVDGIIHV
;
A
#
# COMPACT_ATOMS: atom_id res chain seq x y z
N MET A 1 8.98 10.86 -27.75
CA MET A 1 8.37 11.47 -26.55
C MET A 1 6.91 11.05 -26.53
N ASN A 2 6.51 10.27 -25.57
CA ASN A 2 5.13 9.83 -25.38
C ASN A 2 4.47 10.77 -24.37
N VAL A 3 3.18 11.03 -24.54
CA VAL A 3 2.41 11.91 -23.65
C VAL A 3 1.23 11.10 -23.11
N TYR A 4 1.07 11.10 -21.79
CA TYR A 4 -0.01 10.40 -21.13
C TYR A 4 -0.82 11.37 -20.27
N GLN A 5 -2.12 11.18 -20.24
CA GLN A 5 -3.03 12.00 -19.46
C GLN A 5 -3.36 11.30 -18.14
N GLY A 6 -3.68 12.10 -17.12
CA GLY A 6 -4.13 11.65 -15.83
C GLY A 6 -4.93 12.74 -15.13
N LYS A 7 -5.41 12.45 -13.93
CA LYS A 7 -6.09 13.44 -13.09
C LYS A 7 -5.07 14.09 -12.17
N SER A 8 -4.87 15.41 -12.31
CA SER A 8 -3.97 16.15 -11.42
C SER A 8 -4.55 16.23 -10.01
N VAL A 9 -3.77 15.82 -9.04
CA VAL A 9 -4.08 15.85 -7.61
C VAL A 9 -3.54 17.11 -6.97
N PHE A 10 -2.30 17.44 -7.27
CA PHE A 10 -1.62 18.65 -6.85
C PHE A 10 -0.78 19.16 -8.02
N GLY A 11 -0.97 20.44 -8.36
CA GLY A 11 -0.32 21.08 -9.50
C GLY A 11 1.15 21.40 -9.21
N GLY A 12 1.95 21.38 -10.27
CA GLY A 12 3.36 21.69 -10.23
C GLY A 12 4.07 21.11 -11.45
N ILE A 13 5.34 21.45 -11.62
CA ILE A 13 6.20 20.90 -12.66
C ILE A 13 7.29 20.10 -11.99
N ALA A 14 7.41 18.84 -12.33
CA ALA A 14 8.50 17.97 -11.94
C ALA A 14 9.24 17.45 -13.16
N ILE A 15 10.57 17.51 -13.11
CA ILE A 15 11.44 17.00 -14.18
C ILE A 15 12.46 16.07 -13.51
N GLY A 16 12.50 14.81 -13.92
CA GLY A 16 13.41 13.83 -13.33
C GLY A 16 13.29 12.46 -13.98
N HIS A 17 14.09 11.53 -13.48
CA HIS A 17 14.04 10.16 -13.92
C HIS A 17 12.86 9.43 -13.28
N LEU A 18 12.21 8.56 -14.05
CA LEU A 18 11.18 7.65 -13.53
C LEU A 18 11.83 6.56 -12.68
N CYS A 19 11.23 6.30 -11.52
CA CYS A 19 11.47 5.12 -10.73
C CYS A 19 10.20 4.28 -10.74
N VAL A 20 10.23 3.16 -11.44
CA VAL A 20 9.08 2.26 -11.54
C VAL A 20 8.99 1.46 -10.24
N TYR A 21 8.01 1.82 -9.42
CA TYR A 21 7.69 1.11 -8.21
C TYR A 21 6.66 0.02 -8.50
N GLN A 22 7.11 -1.21 -8.52
CA GLN A 22 6.24 -2.37 -8.58
C GLN A 22 6.21 -3.04 -7.22
N LYS A 23 5.03 -3.19 -6.66
CA LYS A 23 4.85 -4.11 -5.54
C LYS A 23 5.31 -5.49 -6.01
N GLY A 24 6.28 -6.07 -5.33
CA GLY A 24 6.58 -7.48 -5.54
C GLY A 24 5.28 -8.27 -5.30
N GLU A 25 4.82 -9.02 -6.30
CA GLU A 25 3.74 -9.97 -6.07
C GLU A 25 4.20 -10.92 -4.96
N GLN A 26 3.62 -10.77 -3.77
CA GLN A 26 3.80 -11.77 -2.73
C GLN A 26 3.08 -13.03 -3.20
N GLN A 27 3.83 -13.93 -3.84
CA GLN A 27 3.27 -15.23 -4.25
C GLN A 27 2.98 -16.05 -2.99
N VAL A 28 1.72 -15.95 -2.55
CA VAL A 28 1.23 -16.77 -1.45
C VAL A 28 0.89 -18.15 -1.99
N THR A 29 1.67 -19.14 -1.60
CA THR A 29 1.40 -20.53 -1.93
C THR A 29 0.70 -21.23 -0.78
N ARG A 30 -0.35 -22.01 -1.10
CA ARG A 30 -1.03 -22.85 -0.13
C ARG A 30 -0.12 -24.02 0.28
N GLN A 31 0.19 -24.09 1.56
CA GLN A 31 1.00 -25.18 2.11
C GLN A 31 0.22 -25.87 3.23
N LYS A 32 0.33 -27.20 3.30
CA LYS A 32 -0.24 -27.98 4.39
C LYS A 32 0.70 -27.90 5.61
N ILE A 33 0.12 -27.68 6.78
CA ILE A 33 0.85 -27.65 8.05
C ILE A 33 0.53 -28.86 8.92
N GLU A 34 1.43 -29.21 9.82
CA GLU A 34 1.24 -30.31 10.78
C GLU A 34 0.86 -29.79 12.17
N ASP A 35 1.47 -28.71 12.65
CA ASP A 35 1.21 -28.08 13.94
C ASP A 35 0.36 -26.83 13.79
N VAL A 36 -0.94 -27.00 13.96
CA VAL A 36 -1.95 -25.95 13.78
C VAL A 36 -1.79 -24.84 14.82
N GLU A 37 -1.55 -25.19 16.09
CA GLU A 37 -1.46 -24.18 17.13
C GLU A 37 -0.15 -23.37 17.04
N ALA A 38 0.93 -23.98 16.61
CA ALA A 38 2.17 -23.25 16.30
C ALA A 38 1.97 -22.26 15.16
N GLU A 39 1.19 -22.61 14.15
CA GLU A 39 0.90 -21.74 13.01
C GLU A 39 -0.04 -20.58 13.39
N VAL A 40 -1.05 -20.84 14.21
CA VAL A 40 -1.90 -19.78 14.76
C VAL A 40 -1.06 -18.80 15.57
N LYS A 41 -0.16 -19.30 16.42
CA LYS A 41 0.74 -18.43 17.18
C LYS A 41 1.68 -17.62 16.27
N ARG A 42 2.15 -18.21 15.17
CA ARG A 42 2.98 -17.52 14.17
C ARG A 42 2.22 -16.37 13.53
N PHE A 43 0.94 -16.58 13.18
CA PHE A 43 0.05 -15.50 12.71
C PHE A 43 -0.10 -14.40 13.76
N GLN A 44 -0.38 -14.74 15.01
CA GLN A 44 -0.56 -13.76 16.08
C GLN A 44 0.69 -12.88 16.27
N VAL A 45 1.89 -13.47 16.27
CA VAL A 45 3.16 -12.73 16.38
C VAL A 45 3.36 -11.80 15.16
N ALA A 46 3.07 -12.27 13.95
CA ALA A 46 3.20 -11.45 12.75
C ALA A 46 2.19 -10.29 12.71
N ARG A 47 0.96 -10.52 13.20
CA ARG A 47 -0.07 -9.48 13.35
C ARG A 47 0.36 -8.42 14.37
N GLU A 48 0.88 -8.82 15.54
CA GLU A 48 1.40 -7.90 16.56
C GLU A 48 2.57 -7.07 16.02
N ALA A 49 3.47 -7.68 15.25
CA ALA A 49 4.56 -6.97 14.59
C ALA A 49 4.04 -5.96 13.55
N ALA A 50 3.04 -6.35 12.75
CA ALA A 50 2.39 -5.45 11.80
C ALA A 50 1.73 -4.25 12.49
N GLN A 51 1.07 -4.48 13.61
CA GLN A 51 0.43 -3.45 14.43
C GLN A 51 1.47 -2.46 15.01
N ALA A 52 2.59 -2.96 15.52
CA ALA A 52 3.68 -2.11 16.01
C ALA A 52 4.27 -1.23 14.88
N GLN A 53 4.48 -1.80 13.69
CA GLN A 53 4.94 -1.06 12.51
C GLN A 53 3.95 0.05 12.10
N LEU A 54 2.64 -0.20 12.18
CA LEU A 54 1.62 0.83 11.91
C LEU A 54 1.67 1.96 12.94
N GLY A 55 1.98 1.66 14.20
CA GLY A 55 2.22 2.68 15.23
C GLY A 55 3.43 3.56 14.90
N GLU A 56 4.54 2.98 14.43
CA GLU A 56 5.70 3.75 13.97
C GLU A 56 5.37 4.64 12.75
N LEU A 57 4.55 4.13 11.82
CA LEU A 57 4.07 4.90 10.68
C LEU A 57 3.16 6.05 11.09
N TYR A 58 2.30 5.84 12.07
CA TYR A 58 1.48 6.90 12.65
C TYR A 58 2.35 8.02 13.21
N ASP A 59 3.32 7.69 14.05
CA ASP A 59 4.23 8.67 14.64
C ASP A 59 5.03 9.46 13.61
N LYS A 60 5.41 8.82 12.50
CA LYS A 60 6.07 9.47 11.37
C LYS A 60 5.09 10.38 10.63
N ALA A 61 3.91 9.89 10.29
CA ALA A 61 2.89 10.63 9.57
C ALA A 61 2.42 11.88 10.32
N VAL A 62 2.25 11.79 11.65
CA VAL A 62 1.91 12.96 12.48
C VAL A 62 2.90 14.11 12.29
N LYS A 63 4.19 13.80 12.22
CA LYS A 63 5.26 14.81 12.04
C LYS A 63 5.29 15.40 10.63
N GLU A 64 5.00 14.59 9.61
CA GLU A 64 5.14 14.98 8.20
C GLU A 64 3.88 15.62 7.62
N VAL A 65 2.71 15.08 7.98
CA VAL A 65 1.42 15.45 7.34
C VAL A 65 0.32 15.80 8.34
N GLY A 66 0.60 15.75 9.63
CA GLY A 66 -0.32 16.11 10.71
C GLY A 66 -1.25 14.97 11.14
N GLU A 67 -1.81 15.11 12.35
CA GLU A 67 -2.60 14.10 13.05
C GLU A 67 -3.84 13.63 12.25
N ALA A 68 -4.54 14.58 11.62
CA ALA A 68 -5.74 14.24 10.84
C ALA A 68 -5.46 13.29 9.66
N ASN A 69 -4.31 13.43 8.99
CA ASN A 69 -3.92 12.55 7.89
C ASN A 69 -3.26 11.26 8.39
N ALA A 70 -2.67 11.30 9.59
CA ALA A 70 -2.07 10.12 10.23
C ALA A 70 -3.13 9.13 10.76
N ALA A 71 -4.35 9.60 11.03
CA ALA A 71 -5.45 8.80 11.61
C ALA A 71 -5.77 7.51 10.81
N ILE A 72 -5.39 7.45 9.53
CA ILE A 72 -5.50 6.23 8.72
C ILE A 72 -4.74 5.04 9.34
N PHE A 73 -3.58 5.30 9.95
CA PHE A 73 -2.77 4.24 10.57
C PHE A 73 -3.36 3.73 11.88
N GLU A 74 -4.02 4.60 12.67
CA GLU A 74 -4.79 4.16 13.84
C GLU A 74 -5.92 3.23 13.41
N MET A 75 -6.62 3.59 12.34
CA MET A 75 -7.68 2.76 11.82
C MET A 75 -7.16 1.42 11.28
N HIS A 76 -6.01 1.39 10.61
CA HIS A 76 -5.36 0.15 10.20
C HIS A 76 -5.00 -0.73 11.41
N GLN A 77 -4.55 -0.14 12.53
CA GLN A 77 -4.34 -0.87 13.77
C GLN A 77 -5.65 -1.47 14.30
N MET A 78 -6.75 -0.69 14.31
CA MET A 78 -8.06 -1.17 14.74
C MET A 78 -8.58 -2.32 13.87
N LEU A 79 -8.35 -2.29 12.54
CA LEU A 79 -8.71 -3.38 11.65
C LEU A 79 -7.93 -4.67 11.94
N LEU A 80 -6.65 -4.56 12.37
CA LEU A 80 -5.87 -5.72 12.81
C LEU A 80 -6.28 -6.23 14.20
N GLU A 81 -6.93 -5.41 15.02
CA GLU A 81 -7.51 -5.78 16.31
C GLU A 81 -8.92 -6.36 16.19
N ASP A 82 -9.56 -6.22 15.05
CA ASP A 82 -10.90 -6.71 14.81
C ASP A 82 -10.99 -8.23 14.98
N GLU A 83 -11.90 -8.68 15.86
CA GLU A 83 -12.05 -10.10 16.20
C GLU A 83 -12.53 -10.91 14.99
N ASP A 84 -13.41 -10.36 14.14
CA ASP A 84 -13.93 -11.08 12.97
C ASP A 84 -12.80 -11.33 11.95
N TYR A 85 -11.88 -10.37 11.78
CA TYR A 85 -10.71 -10.54 10.93
C TYR A 85 -9.77 -11.62 11.47
N GLN A 86 -9.43 -11.55 12.76
CA GLN A 86 -8.55 -12.52 13.43
C GLN A 86 -9.15 -13.93 13.41
N ASP A 87 -10.40 -14.06 13.82
CA ASP A 87 -11.11 -15.34 13.85
C ASP A 87 -11.22 -15.97 12.46
N SER A 88 -11.41 -15.16 11.41
CA SER A 88 -11.42 -15.65 10.03
C SER A 88 -10.10 -16.30 9.65
N VAL A 89 -8.96 -15.64 9.91
CA VAL A 89 -7.63 -16.19 9.61
C VAL A 89 -7.37 -17.46 10.42
N GLU A 90 -7.61 -17.41 11.74
CA GLU A 90 -7.39 -18.55 12.62
C GLU A 90 -8.28 -19.74 12.28
N ASN A 91 -9.54 -19.49 11.92
CA ASN A 91 -10.46 -20.55 11.51
C ASN A 91 -10.00 -21.24 10.22
N ILE A 92 -9.48 -20.49 9.24
CA ILE A 92 -8.94 -21.06 8.00
C ILE A 92 -7.71 -21.94 8.33
N ILE A 93 -6.80 -21.46 9.18
CA ILE A 93 -5.65 -22.25 9.63
C ILE A 93 -6.10 -23.55 10.27
N ARG A 94 -7.04 -23.50 11.24
CA ARG A 94 -7.49 -24.65 12.00
C ARG A 94 -8.31 -25.64 11.16
N THR A 95 -9.21 -25.16 10.34
CA THR A 95 -10.12 -26.06 9.58
C THR A 95 -9.51 -26.62 8.33
N GLN A 96 -8.64 -25.86 7.65
CA GLN A 96 -8.03 -26.30 6.40
C GLN A 96 -6.59 -26.83 6.58
N GLN A 97 -6.00 -26.67 7.76
CA GLN A 97 -4.62 -27.05 8.09
C GLN A 97 -3.62 -26.46 7.06
N VAL A 98 -3.71 -25.14 6.84
CA VAL A 98 -2.87 -24.40 5.88
C VAL A 98 -2.04 -23.34 6.58
N ASN A 99 -0.97 -22.90 5.93
CA ASN A 99 -0.06 -21.87 6.41
C ASN A 99 -0.77 -20.52 6.60
N ALA A 100 -0.25 -19.73 7.50
CA ALA A 100 -0.81 -18.44 7.91
C ALA A 100 -0.83 -17.42 6.77
N GLU A 101 0.16 -17.41 5.88
CA GLU A 101 0.19 -16.53 4.71
C GLU A 101 -1.02 -16.78 3.81
N TYR A 102 -1.33 -18.06 3.53
CA TYR A 102 -2.47 -18.41 2.71
C TYR A 102 -3.79 -18.05 3.39
N ALA A 103 -3.92 -18.34 4.68
CA ALA A 103 -5.10 -18.01 5.46
C ALA A 103 -5.35 -16.48 5.49
N THR A 104 -4.29 -15.69 5.69
CA THR A 104 -4.35 -14.22 5.68
C THR A 104 -4.75 -13.69 4.30
N ALA A 105 -4.18 -14.23 3.21
CA ALA A 105 -4.53 -13.81 1.85
C ALA A 105 -6.00 -14.11 1.52
N VAL A 106 -6.51 -15.30 1.85
CA VAL A 106 -7.91 -15.66 1.64
C VAL A 106 -8.85 -14.77 2.46
N THR A 107 -8.51 -14.46 3.70
CA THR A 107 -9.27 -13.53 4.54
C THR A 107 -9.26 -12.12 3.94
N SER A 108 -8.11 -11.65 3.48
CA SER A 108 -7.97 -10.36 2.79
C SER A 108 -8.88 -10.26 1.57
N ASP A 109 -8.87 -11.27 0.70
CA ASP A 109 -9.72 -11.33 -0.49
C ASP A 109 -11.20 -11.31 -0.13
N HIS A 110 -11.59 -12.07 0.90
CA HIS A 110 -12.98 -12.13 1.35
C HIS A 110 -13.47 -10.77 1.87
N PHE A 111 -12.76 -10.17 2.83
CA PHE A 111 -13.17 -8.89 3.41
C PHE A 111 -13.07 -7.74 2.40
N SER A 112 -12.02 -7.69 1.58
CA SER A 112 -11.89 -6.65 0.57
C SER A 112 -12.99 -6.72 -0.49
N SER A 113 -13.40 -7.93 -0.90
CA SER A 113 -14.55 -8.11 -1.82
C SER A 113 -15.84 -7.66 -1.17
N MET A 114 -16.07 -8.04 0.09
CA MET A 114 -17.26 -7.64 0.83
C MET A 114 -17.38 -6.10 0.93
N PHE A 115 -16.31 -5.41 1.25
CA PHE A 115 -16.30 -3.95 1.29
C PHE A 115 -16.46 -3.30 -0.09
N ALA A 116 -15.86 -3.88 -1.13
CA ALA A 116 -15.95 -3.37 -2.50
C ALA A 116 -17.37 -3.48 -3.09
N GLU A 117 -18.17 -4.45 -2.62
CA GLU A 117 -19.57 -4.67 -3.05
C GLU A 117 -20.59 -3.76 -2.32
N MET A 118 -20.18 -3.04 -1.27
CA MET A 118 -21.06 -2.12 -0.55
C MET A 118 -21.40 -0.89 -1.42
N ASP A 119 -22.61 -0.36 -1.30
CA ASP A 119 -23.06 0.84 -2.02
C ASP A 119 -22.52 2.17 -1.44
N ASP A 120 -21.61 2.12 -0.49
CA ASP A 120 -21.01 3.25 0.19
C ASP A 120 -19.56 3.45 -0.27
N ASP A 121 -19.24 4.61 -0.87
CA ASP A 121 -17.89 4.89 -1.40
C ASP A 121 -16.82 4.90 -0.30
N TYR A 122 -17.16 5.31 0.92
CA TYR A 122 -16.25 5.23 2.06
C TYR A 122 -15.90 3.78 2.41
N MET A 123 -16.90 2.88 2.38
CA MET A 123 -16.67 1.46 2.62
C MET A 123 -15.87 0.81 1.49
N LYS A 124 -16.06 1.22 0.24
CA LYS A 124 -15.24 0.73 -0.88
C LYS A 124 -13.75 1.06 -0.72
N GLU A 125 -13.43 2.24 -0.17
CA GLU A 125 -12.04 2.60 0.11
C GLU A 125 -11.41 1.67 1.15
N ARG A 126 -12.19 1.11 2.08
CA ARG A 126 -11.74 0.13 3.07
C ARG A 126 -11.24 -1.18 2.46
N ALA A 127 -11.69 -1.53 1.27
CA ALA A 127 -11.16 -2.70 0.57
C ALA A 127 -9.65 -2.61 0.32
N ALA A 128 -9.14 -1.41 0.03
CA ALA A 128 -7.71 -1.17 -0.14
C ALA A 128 -6.97 -1.23 1.21
N ASP A 129 -7.59 -0.72 2.29
CA ASP A 129 -7.01 -0.76 3.63
C ASP A 129 -6.82 -2.19 4.13
N ILE A 130 -7.82 -3.06 3.93
CA ILE A 130 -7.73 -4.50 4.26
C ILE A 130 -6.56 -5.16 3.53
N ARG A 131 -6.35 -4.84 2.25
CA ARG A 131 -5.21 -5.39 1.50
C ARG A 131 -3.88 -4.91 2.07
N ASP A 132 -3.74 -3.60 2.37
CA ASP A 132 -2.48 -3.04 2.90
C ASP A 132 -2.10 -3.69 4.24
N ILE A 133 -3.05 -3.84 5.18
CA ILE A 133 -2.78 -4.47 6.47
C ILE A 133 -2.46 -5.96 6.32
N SER A 134 -3.18 -6.68 5.45
CA SER A 134 -2.96 -8.11 5.22
C SER A 134 -1.62 -8.39 4.56
N GLU A 135 -1.24 -7.59 3.54
CA GLU A 135 0.09 -7.66 2.93
C GLU A 135 1.21 -7.40 3.93
N ARG A 136 0.98 -6.51 4.90
CA ARG A 136 1.92 -6.25 5.97
C ARG A 136 2.09 -7.44 6.90
N VAL A 137 0.98 -8.11 7.27
CA VAL A 137 1.02 -9.35 8.06
C VAL A 137 1.77 -10.44 7.31
N ILE A 138 1.49 -10.64 6.01
CA ILE A 138 2.16 -11.62 5.17
C ILE A 138 3.66 -11.33 5.06
N ALA A 139 4.05 -10.07 4.90
CA ALA A 139 5.48 -9.68 4.88
C ALA A 139 6.19 -10.04 6.21
N ASN A 140 5.53 -9.82 7.36
CA ASN A 140 6.06 -10.23 8.66
C ASN A 140 6.15 -11.77 8.80
N LEU A 141 5.16 -12.51 8.28
CA LEU A 141 5.20 -13.98 8.23
C LEU A 141 6.38 -14.50 7.41
N ASN A 142 6.69 -13.84 6.30
CA ASN A 142 7.82 -14.19 5.43
C ASN A 142 9.18 -13.70 5.97
N GLY A 143 9.21 -12.90 7.03
CA GLY A 143 10.43 -12.26 7.51
C GLY A 143 10.96 -11.17 6.58
N GLU A 144 10.11 -10.66 5.69
CA GLU A 144 10.44 -9.60 4.75
C GLU A 144 10.31 -8.22 5.44
N ASN A 145 11.40 -7.49 5.48
CA ASN A 145 11.29 -6.04 5.72
C ASN A 145 10.84 -5.41 4.41
N LYS A 146 9.65 -4.78 4.39
CA LYS A 146 9.21 -4.02 3.21
C LYS A 146 10.31 -3.05 2.83
N SER A 147 10.85 -3.23 1.63
CA SER A 147 11.95 -2.42 1.11
C SER A 147 11.47 -0.98 0.98
N LYS A 148 12.18 -0.08 1.61
CA LYS A 148 12.04 1.35 1.31
C LYS A 148 12.43 1.55 -0.15
N VAL A 149 11.70 2.40 -0.85
CA VAL A 149 12.21 2.94 -2.13
C VAL A 149 13.44 3.78 -1.79
N VAL A 150 14.59 3.17 -1.92
CA VAL A 150 15.87 3.85 -1.68
C VAL A 150 16.39 4.32 -3.03
N THR A 151 16.31 5.61 -3.26
CA THR A 151 16.93 6.24 -4.43
C THR A 151 18.02 7.21 -3.97
N ASP A 152 19.16 7.20 -4.64
CA ASP A 152 20.25 8.13 -4.31
C ASP A 152 19.92 9.55 -4.76
N GLU A 153 19.18 9.69 -5.85
CA GLU A 153 18.76 10.96 -6.46
C GLU A 153 17.24 11.14 -6.38
N PRO A 154 16.74 12.39 -6.39
CA PRO A 154 15.31 12.66 -6.48
C PRO A 154 14.68 12.12 -7.77
N VAL A 155 13.57 11.41 -7.68
CA VAL A 155 12.93 10.71 -8.79
C VAL A 155 11.44 11.02 -8.88
N ILE A 156 10.86 10.72 -10.02
CA ILE A 156 9.41 10.65 -10.23
C ILE A 156 8.99 9.20 -9.99
N ILE A 157 8.20 8.95 -8.95
CA ILE A 157 7.67 7.62 -8.64
C ILE A 157 6.54 7.29 -9.62
N LEU A 158 6.69 6.20 -10.35
CA LEU A 158 5.64 5.65 -11.21
C LEU A 158 5.19 4.30 -10.64
N ALA A 159 3.94 4.20 -10.25
CA ALA A 159 3.37 3.02 -9.60
C ALA A 159 2.01 2.65 -10.20
N ASP A 160 1.57 1.41 -9.96
CA ASP A 160 0.20 1.00 -10.27
C ASP A 160 -0.79 1.75 -9.37
N ASP A 161 -0.58 1.66 -8.07
CA ASP A 161 -1.20 2.45 -6.99
C ASP A 161 -0.22 2.50 -5.81
N LEU A 162 -0.44 3.42 -4.87
CA LEU A 162 0.38 3.58 -3.67
C LEU A 162 -0.52 3.51 -2.43
N ALA A 163 -0.22 2.58 -1.54
CA ALA A 163 -0.86 2.53 -0.25
C ALA A 163 -0.39 3.68 0.66
N PRO A 164 -1.20 4.10 1.65
CA PRO A 164 -0.81 5.10 2.63
C PRO A 164 0.52 4.76 3.31
N SER A 165 0.70 3.50 3.67
CA SER A 165 1.90 3.01 4.33
C SER A 165 3.16 3.10 3.46
N GLU A 166 3.03 3.01 2.16
CA GLU A 166 4.13 3.16 1.20
C GLU A 166 4.48 4.63 1.03
N THR A 167 3.47 5.48 0.85
CA THR A 167 3.65 6.92 0.63
C THR A 167 4.37 7.60 1.79
N VAL A 168 4.01 7.30 3.04
CA VAL A 168 4.65 7.87 4.24
C VAL A 168 6.08 7.36 4.45
N GLN A 169 6.43 6.20 3.92
CA GLN A 169 7.80 5.68 4.00
C GLN A 169 8.76 6.34 3.01
N LEU A 170 8.25 7.01 1.98
CA LEU A 170 9.09 7.73 1.02
C LEU A 170 9.73 8.95 1.67
N GLU A 171 10.97 9.21 1.30
CA GLU A 171 11.68 10.41 1.74
C GLU A 171 11.26 11.59 0.86
N LYS A 172 10.58 12.59 1.44
CA LYS A 172 10.05 13.74 0.71
C LYS A 172 11.07 14.40 -0.21
N ASP A 173 12.32 14.51 0.25
CA ASP A 173 13.39 15.16 -0.50
C ASP A 173 13.87 14.32 -1.70
N LYS A 174 13.44 13.06 -1.77
CA LYS A 174 13.78 12.11 -2.84
C LYS A 174 12.63 11.89 -3.83
N VAL A 175 11.48 12.54 -3.63
CA VAL A 175 10.32 12.39 -4.49
C VAL A 175 9.98 13.71 -5.15
N LEU A 176 10.15 13.77 -6.47
CA LEU A 176 9.81 14.93 -7.29
C LEU A 176 8.32 14.97 -7.64
N SER A 177 7.72 13.80 -7.89
CA SER A 177 6.31 13.63 -8.26
C SER A 177 5.85 12.20 -8.03
N PHE A 178 4.54 12.04 -7.82
CA PHE A 178 3.85 10.75 -7.88
C PHE A 178 3.04 10.65 -9.16
N VAL A 179 3.15 9.52 -9.84
CA VAL A 179 2.33 9.18 -11.00
C VAL A 179 1.79 7.76 -10.79
N THR A 180 0.47 7.61 -10.71
CA THR A 180 -0.14 6.29 -10.57
C THR A 180 -1.08 5.97 -11.72
N VAL A 181 -1.09 4.69 -12.11
CA VAL A 181 -1.99 4.17 -13.15
C VAL A 181 -3.41 4.14 -12.62
N HIS A 182 -3.59 3.66 -11.40
CA HIS A 182 -4.87 3.62 -10.69
C HIS A 182 -4.94 4.68 -9.58
N GLY A 183 -6.01 4.65 -8.81
CA GLY A 183 -6.24 5.57 -7.70
C GLY A 183 -7.23 6.69 -8.03
N SER A 184 -7.63 7.43 -7.01
CA SER A 184 -8.56 8.55 -7.14
C SER A 184 -7.96 9.85 -6.61
N VAL A 185 -8.53 10.98 -7.01
CA VAL A 185 -8.12 12.30 -6.49
C VAL A 185 -8.46 12.49 -5.01
N ASN A 186 -9.26 11.61 -4.44
CA ASN A 186 -9.66 11.60 -3.04
C ASN A 186 -8.99 10.47 -2.24
N SER A 187 -8.13 9.66 -2.87
CA SER A 187 -7.39 8.60 -2.17
C SER A 187 -6.47 9.17 -1.09
N HIS A 188 -6.11 8.35 -0.11
CA HIS A 188 -5.17 8.74 0.94
C HIS A 188 -3.83 9.19 0.36
N THR A 189 -3.33 8.53 -0.68
CA THR A 189 -2.11 8.92 -1.42
C THR A 189 -2.24 10.32 -2.02
N ALA A 190 -3.39 10.63 -2.60
CA ALA A 190 -3.67 11.95 -3.14
C ALA A 190 -3.70 13.03 -2.05
N ILE A 191 -4.29 12.72 -0.89
CA ILE A 191 -4.32 13.63 0.27
C ILE A 191 -2.90 13.87 0.78
N LEU A 192 -2.10 12.81 0.93
CA LEU A 192 -0.71 12.92 1.37
C LEU A 192 0.13 13.74 0.39
N ALA A 193 0.01 13.50 -0.92
CA ALA A 193 0.73 14.27 -1.94
C ALA A 193 0.43 15.78 -1.84
N ARG A 194 -0.85 16.15 -1.69
CA ARG A 194 -1.24 17.56 -1.47
C ARG A 194 -0.64 18.14 -0.21
N THR A 195 -0.69 17.40 0.90
CA THR A 195 -0.17 17.85 2.19
C THR A 195 1.34 18.02 2.16
N MET A 196 2.03 17.11 1.48
CA MET A 196 3.48 17.19 1.28
C MET A 196 3.89 18.24 0.23
N GLY A 197 2.94 18.76 -0.55
CA GLY A 197 3.21 19.72 -1.62
C GLY A 197 3.95 19.10 -2.81
N ILE A 198 3.76 17.81 -3.06
CA ILE A 198 4.40 17.05 -4.14
C ILE A 198 3.44 16.96 -5.32
N PRO A 199 3.83 17.40 -6.54
CA PRO A 199 3.03 17.21 -7.75
C PRO A 199 2.61 15.75 -7.91
N ALA A 200 1.33 15.50 -8.25
CA ALA A 200 0.85 14.15 -8.40
C ALA A 200 -0.23 14.02 -9.46
N LEU A 201 -0.12 12.95 -10.25
CA LEU A 201 -1.09 12.49 -11.23
C LEU A 201 -1.60 11.11 -10.83
N VAL A 202 -2.91 10.92 -10.89
CA VAL A 202 -3.54 9.62 -10.65
C VAL A 202 -4.44 9.24 -11.84
N SER A 203 -4.84 7.98 -11.92
CA SER A 203 -5.67 7.45 -13.01
C SER A 203 -5.05 7.78 -14.38
N THR A 204 -3.77 7.50 -14.55
CA THR A 204 -3.10 7.69 -15.84
C THR A 204 -3.41 6.52 -16.78
N GLU A 205 -3.45 6.78 -18.08
CA GLU A 205 -3.64 5.73 -19.10
C GLU A 205 -2.32 5.06 -19.51
N MET A 206 -1.34 5.05 -18.59
CA MET A 206 -0.02 4.44 -18.83
C MET A 206 -0.08 2.94 -18.58
N GLU A 207 0.61 2.19 -19.43
CA GLU A 207 0.97 0.82 -19.13
C GLU A 207 2.26 0.81 -18.30
N LEU A 208 2.20 0.21 -17.11
CA LEU A 208 3.34 0.13 -16.22
C LEU A 208 4.31 -0.95 -16.70
N THR A 209 5.35 -0.56 -17.39
CA THR A 209 6.36 -1.47 -17.93
C THR A 209 7.74 -1.13 -17.36
N GLN A 210 8.56 -2.17 -17.14
CA GLN A 210 9.90 -2.00 -16.55
C GLN A 210 10.84 -1.18 -17.44
N ASP A 211 10.59 -1.09 -18.74
CA ASP A 211 11.40 -0.29 -19.66
C ASP A 211 11.23 1.24 -19.48
N LEU A 212 10.27 1.67 -18.68
CA LEU A 212 10.09 3.06 -18.26
C LEU A 212 11.06 3.46 -17.15
N ASP A 213 11.59 2.51 -16.41
CA ASP A 213 12.49 2.78 -15.30
C ASP A 213 13.76 3.51 -15.78
N GLY A 214 14.13 4.57 -15.07
CA GLY A 214 15.27 5.41 -15.41
C GLY A 214 15.07 6.36 -16.61
N LYS A 215 13.93 6.36 -17.29
CA LYS A 215 13.67 7.34 -18.35
C LYS A 215 13.42 8.73 -17.79
N LEU A 216 13.90 9.75 -18.51
CA LEU A 216 13.61 11.13 -18.18
C LEU A 216 12.14 11.46 -18.49
N ALA A 217 11.44 12.06 -17.53
CA ALA A 217 10.07 12.49 -17.68
C ALA A 217 9.84 13.91 -17.17
N VAL A 218 8.76 14.52 -17.68
CA VAL A 218 8.22 15.80 -17.21
C VAL A 218 6.78 15.59 -16.81
N VAL A 219 6.40 16.04 -15.62
CA VAL A 219 5.03 16.04 -15.09
C VAL A 219 4.62 17.49 -14.90
N ASP A 220 3.57 17.94 -15.62
CA ASP A 220 3.07 19.32 -15.58
C ASP A 220 1.53 19.38 -15.62
N GLY A 221 0.85 18.40 -15.04
CA GLY A 221 -0.59 18.14 -15.14
C GLY A 221 -0.92 17.01 -16.11
N ILE A 222 0.04 16.64 -16.93
CA ILE A 222 0.14 15.40 -17.75
C ILE A 222 1.57 14.87 -17.58
N ILE A 223 1.84 13.67 -18.05
CA ILE A 223 3.21 13.14 -18.04
C ILE A 223 3.75 12.97 -19.45
N HIS A 224 4.96 13.44 -19.67
CA HIS A 224 5.74 13.31 -20.89
C HIS A 224 6.95 12.41 -20.64
N VAL A 225 7.12 11.34 -21.44
CA VAL A 225 8.21 10.35 -21.33
C VAL A 225 8.95 10.19 -22.65
#